data_81a0ea323189feb1868d38f3c9eda72e
#
_entry.id   81a0ea323189feb1868d38f3c9eda72e
#
_cell.length_a   1.000
_cell.length_b   1.000
_cell.length_c   1.000
_cell.angle_alpha   90.00
_cell.angle_beta   90.00
_cell.angle_gamma   90.00
#
_symmetry.space_group_name_H-M   'P 1'
#
loop_
_entity.id
_entity.type
_entity.pdbx_description
1 polymer ?
#
loop_
_entity_poly.entity_id
_entity_poly.type
_entity_poly.pdbx_seq_one_letter_code
_entity_poly.pdbx_strand_id
1 'polypeptide(L)'
;MNISLDYTPRTWQKECHLKKQRFSVYALHRRSGKTELAIMELIDKAIKTDKELGMFVYVAPFLRQAKAIAWARLKQKIEPLRRQSVIEINEGELSVRFKHNGAIIRLFGGDNPDALRGMRLDGCVIDEVAQIKNELWSDIVQPALSDRLGWSLFIGTPQGINLFSELYYKAIEEDGWAAARYTVFDTDSLHPKEVTRLKRDMSE
;
A
#
# COMPACT_ATOMS: atom_id res chain seq x y z
N MET A 1 4.42 -25.39 0.40
CA MET A 1 3.20 -25.27 -0.43
C MET A 1 3.45 -24.18 -1.48
N ASN A 2 3.44 -24.51 -2.77
CA ASN A 2 3.66 -23.52 -3.83
C ASN A 2 2.31 -23.05 -4.34
N ILE A 3 1.84 -21.89 -3.85
CA ILE A 3 0.63 -21.24 -4.34
C ILE A 3 1.08 -20.07 -5.20
N SER A 4 0.76 -20.10 -6.49
CA SER A 4 0.97 -18.97 -7.38
C SER A 4 -0.17 -17.97 -7.19
N LEU A 5 0.18 -16.74 -6.85
CA LEU A 5 -0.74 -15.61 -6.94
C LEU A 5 -0.72 -15.08 -8.37
N ASP A 6 -1.90 -14.73 -8.88
CA ASP A 6 -2.03 -14.13 -10.22
C ASP A 6 -1.54 -12.67 -10.18
N TYR A 7 -0.20 -12.52 -10.23
CA TYR A 7 0.47 -11.23 -10.24
C TYR A 7 1.76 -11.28 -11.04
N THR A 8 1.78 -10.53 -12.12
CA THR A 8 2.99 -10.26 -12.89
C THR A 8 3.30 -8.76 -12.78
N PRO A 9 4.30 -8.37 -11.97
CA PRO A 9 4.63 -6.97 -11.79
C PRO A 9 5.14 -6.35 -13.10
N ARG A 10 4.67 -5.15 -13.42
CA ARG A 10 5.24 -4.32 -14.49
C ARG A 10 6.67 -3.93 -14.12
N THR A 11 7.46 -3.50 -15.08
CA THR A 11 8.88 -3.13 -14.87
C THR A 11 9.05 -2.19 -13.68
N TRP A 12 8.33 -1.08 -13.64
CA TRP A 12 8.39 -0.12 -12.54
C TRP A 12 7.93 -0.69 -11.19
N GLN A 13 6.92 -1.58 -11.19
CA GLN A 13 6.47 -2.25 -9.94
C GLN A 13 7.56 -3.19 -9.43
N LYS A 14 8.22 -3.92 -10.32
CA LYS A 14 9.35 -4.78 -9.97
C LYS A 14 10.48 -3.97 -9.34
N GLU A 15 10.81 -2.82 -9.91
CA GLU A 15 11.80 -1.92 -9.33
C GLU A 15 11.41 -1.42 -7.94
N CYS A 16 10.15 -1.02 -7.74
CA CYS A 16 9.62 -0.62 -6.44
C CYS A 16 9.75 -1.74 -5.40
N HIS A 17 9.40 -2.98 -5.75
CA HIS A 17 9.54 -4.12 -4.86
C HIS A 17 11.01 -4.40 -4.48
N LEU A 18 11.94 -4.26 -5.44
CA LEU A 18 13.37 -4.53 -5.23
C LEU A 18 14.08 -3.43 -4.42
N LYS A 19 13.75 -2.16 -4.68
CA LYS A 19 14.43 -1.00 -4.07
C LYS A 19 13.81 -0.55 -2.74
N LYS A 20 12.75 -1.20 -2.30
CA LYS A 20 12.04 -0.87 -1.08
C LYS A 20 12.95 -0.89 0.14
N GLN A 21 12.80 0.12 1.00
CA GLN A 21 13.41 0.22 2.32
C GLN A 21 12.34 0.08 3.42
N ARG A 22 12.74 0.24 4.68
CA ARG A 22 11.79 0.19 5.80
C ARG A 22 10.65 1.19 5.63
N PHE A 23 10.95 2.38 5.16
CA PHE A 23 9.97 3.38 4.76
C PHE A 23 10.14 3.70 3.27
N SER A 24 9.07 3.66 2.51
CA SER A 24 9.12 3.87 1.06
C SER A 24 8.00 4.79 0.59
N VAL A 25 8.34 5.79 -0.22
CA VAL A 25 7.41 6.81 -0.70
C VAL A 25 7.38 6.80 -2.22
N TYR A 26 6.26 6.40 -2.82
CA TYR A 26 6.14 6.28 -4.26
C TYR A 26 5.10 7.25 -4.82
N ALA A 27 5.58 8.27 -5.51
CA ALA A 27 4.78 9.26 -6.20
C ALA A 27 4.38 8.74 -7.59
N LEU A 28 3.11 8.40 -7.75
CA LEU A 28 2.61 7.67 -8.90
C LEU A 28 1.40 8.38 -9.52
N HIS A 29 1.33 8.40 -10.84
CA HIS A 29 0.17 8.94 -11.53
C HIS A 29 -1.09 8.08 -11.33
N ARG A 30 -2.27 8.66 -11.60
CA ARG A 30 -3.55 7.94 -11.57
C ARG A 30 -3.54 6.78 -12.56
N ARG A 31 -4.17 5.65 -12.21
CA ARG A 31 -4.25 4.42 -13.03
C ARG A 31 -2.91 3.73 -13.31
N SER A 32 -1.85 4.07 -12.60
CA SER A 32 -0.55 3.37 -12.71
C SER A 32 -0.61 1.90 -12.29
N GLY A 33 -1.50 1.54 -11.38
CA GLY A 33 -1.53 0.22 -10.72
C GLY A 33 -0.92 0.23 -9.32
N LYS A 34 -0.82 1.42 -8.67
CA LYS A 34 -0.24 1.59 -7.33
C LYS A 34 -0.94 0.77 -6.25
N THR A 35 -2.27 0.71 -6.27
CA THR A 35 -3.05 -0.09 -5.31
C THR A 35 -2.74 -1.58 -5.43
N GLU A 36 -2.53 -2.09 -6.65
CA GLU A 36 -2.15 -3.49 -6.86
C GLU A 36 -0.76 -3.79 -6.29
N LEU A 37 0.24 -2.95 -6.59
CA LEU A 37 1.58 -3.03 -6.00
C LEU A 37 1.52 -3.09 -4.47
N ALA A 38 0.78 -2.18 -3.85
CA ALA A 38 0.66 -2.09 -2.39
C ALA A 38 -0.02 -3.30 -1.75
N ILE A 39 -1.07 -3.81 -2.38
CA ILE A 39 -1.77 -5.02 -1.93
C ILE A 39 -0.86 -6.24 -2.03
N MET A 40 -0.11 -6.38 -3.12
CA MET A 40 0.82 -7.49 -3.29
C MET A 40 1.97 -7.43 -2.27
N GLU A 41 2.44 -6.23 -1.89
CA GLU A 41 3.39 -6.06 -0.78
C GLU A 41 2.82 -6.55 0.55
N LEU A 42 1.58 -6.18 0.88
CA LEU A 42 0.92 -6.65 2.10
C LEU A 42 0.78 -8.18 2.12
N ILE A 43 0.33 -8.76 1.01
CA ILE A 43 0.16 -10.22 0.89
C ILE A 43 1.51 -10.94 1.04
N ASP A 44 2.54 -10.49 0.32
CA ASP A 44 3.88 -11.09 0.38
C ASP A 44 4.44 -11.06 1.80
N LYS A 45 4.34 -9.91 2.48
CA LYS A 45 4.81 -9.74 3.84
C LYS A 45 4.00 -10.53 4.87
N ALA A 46 2.68 -10.61 4.71
CA ALA A 46 1.84 -11.39 5.59
C ALA A 46 2.07 -12.90 5.44
N ILE A 47 2.36 -13.38 4.22
CA ILE A 47 2.71 -14.79 3.99
C ILE A 47 4.08 -15.14 4.57
N LYS A 48 5.07 -14.25 4.41
CA LYS A 48 6.47 -14.53 4.74
C LYS A 48 6.89 -14.16 6.16
N THR A 49 6.03 -13.46 6.90
CA THR A 49 6.41 -13.04 8.26
C THR A 49 6.64 -14.26 9.17
N ASP A 50 7.73 -14.23 9.91
CA ASP A 50 8.07 -15.14 10.99
C ASP A 50 7.53 -14.68 12.35
N LYS A 51 6.99 -13.47 12.40
CA LYS A 51 6.38 -12.88 13.59
C LYS A 51 5.02 -13.50 13.84
N GLU A 52 4.84 -14.07 15.04
CA GLU A 52 3.54 -14.57 15.46
C GLU A 52 2.49 -13.46 15.45
N LEU A 53 1.31 -13.75 14.90
CA LEU A 53 0.18 -12.81 14.80
C LEU A 53 0.56 -11.48 14.14
N GLY A 54 1.37 -11.52 13.08
CA GLY A 54 1.79 -10.33 12.34
C GLY A 54 0.58 -9.48 11.90
N MET A 55 0.63 -8.16 12.17
CA MET A 55 -0.46 -7.24 11.81
C MET A 55 -0.02 -6.30 10.69
N PHE A 56 -0.73 -6.38 9.58
CA PHE A 56 -0.51 -5.56 8.39
C PHE A 56 -1.77 -4.76 8.07
N VAL A 57 -1.62 -3.47 7.83
CA VAL A 57 -2.79 -2.62 7.59
C VAL A 57 -2.69 -1.86 6.26
N TYR A 58 -3.84 -1.66 5.64
CA TYR A 58 -4.02 -0.77 4.50
C TYR A 58 -4.92 0.37 4.92
N VAL A 59 -4.43 1.60 4.78
CA VAL A 59 -5.16 2.81 5.14
C VAL A 59 -5.44 3.62 3.87
N ALA A 60 -6.72 3.88 3.59
CA ALA A 60 -7.15 4.84 2.58
C ALA A 60 -7.71 6.10 3.27
N PRO A 61 -7.87 7.24 2.60
CA PRO A 61 -8.46 8.44 3.21
C PRO A 61 -9.79 8.20 3.90
N PHE A 62 -10.65 7.36 3.30
CA PHE A 62 -11.95 6.99 3.83
C PHE A 62 -12.15 5.46 3.81
N LEU A 63 -12.79 4.92 4.85
CA LEU A 63 -13.08 3.47 4.93
C LEU A 63 -13.93 2.99 3.74
N ARG A 64 -14.91 3.78 3.29
CA ARG A 64 -15.72 3.46 2.11
C ARG A 64 -14.87 3.29 0.83
N GLN A 65 -13.82 4.07 0.69
CA GLN A 65 -12.89 4.00 -0.44
C GLN A 65 -12.00 2.76 -0.34
N ALA A 66 -11.47 2.47 0.86
CA ALA A 66 -10.73 1.23 1.13
C ALA A 66 -11.58 0.00 0.77
N LYS A 67 -12.86 -0.03 1.19
CA LYS A 67 -13.79 -1.12 0.90
C LYS A 67 -14.09 -1.26 -0.59
N ALA A 68 -14.36 -0.17 -1.29
CA ALA A 68 -14.74 -0.21 -2.70
C ALA A 68 -13.59 -0.62 -3.62
N ILE A 69 -12.36 -0.22 -3.33
CA ILE A 69 -11.21 -0.38 -4.23
C ILE A 69 -10.24 -1.44 -3.71
N ALA A 70 -9.65 -1.20 -2.53
CA ALA A 70 -8.58 -2.05 -2.02
C ALA A 70 -9.10 -3.42 -1.55
N TRP A 71 -10.24 -3.47 -0.87
CA TRP A 71 -10.84 -4.72 -0.40
C TRP A 71 -11.24 -5.64 -1.55
N ALA A 72 -11.90 -5.09 -2.58
CA ALA A 72 -12.25 -5.86 -3.77
C ALA A 72 -11.00 -6.41 -4.47
N ARG A 73 -9.94 -5.59 -4.58
CA ARG A 73 -8.67 -6.00 -5.18
C ARG A 73 -7.94 -7.04 -4.34
N LEU A 74 -7.90 -6.86 -3.02
CA LEU A 74 -7.30 -7.83 -2.10
C LEU A 74 -7.98 -9.20 -2.25
N LYS A 75 -9.32 -9.25 -2.21
CA LYS A 75 -10.08 -10.51 -2.39
C LYS A 75 -9.79 -11.19 -3.72
N GLN A 76 -9.69 -10.42 -4.80
CA GLN A 76 -9.32 -10.95 -6.12
C GLN A 76 -7.95 -11.64 -6.08
N LYS A 77 -6.96 -11.00 -5.47
CA LYS A 77 -5.57 -11.51 -5.43
C LYS A 77 -5.39 -12.71 -4.50
N ILE A 78 -6.16 -12.80 -3.42
CA ILE A 78 -6.08 -13.93 -2.48
C ILE A 78 -7.03 -15.08 -2.82
N GLU A 79 -7.80 -15.01 -3.92
CA GLU A 79 -8.73 -16.07 -4.32
C GLU A 79 -8.07 -17.46 -4.44
N PRO A 80 -6.85 -17.62 -4.98
CA PRO A 80 -6.15 -18.91 -4.97
C PRO A 80 -5.90 -19.46 -3.56
N LEU A 81 -5.63 -18.59 -2.58
CA LEU A 81 -5.45 -18.96 -1.18
C LEU A 81 -6.76 -19.36 -0.51
N ARG A 82 -7.84 -18.63 -0.84
CA ARG A 82 -9.19 -18.95 -0.35
C ARG A 82 -9.65 -20.33 -0.81
N ARG A 83 -9.45 -20.66 -2.08
CA ARG A 83 -9.80 -21.98 -2.65
C ARG A 83 -9.08 -23.13 -1.96
N GLN A 84 -7.87 -22.90 -1.46
CA GLN A 84 -7.10 -23.89 -0.71
C GLN A 84 -7.39 -23.86 0.80
N SER A 85 -8.34 -23.05 1.24
CA SER A 85 -8.74 -22.91 2.66
C SER A 85 -7.59 -22.56 3.62
N VAL A 86 -6.53 -21.88 3.12
CA VAL A 86 -5.36 -21.48 3.92
C VAL A 86 -5.49 -20.09 4.54
N ILE A 87 -6.59 -19.40 4.25
CA ILE A 87 -6.94 -18.10 4.82
C ILE A 87 -8.39 -18.10 5.34
N GLU A 88 -8.67 -17.11 6.20
CA GLU A 88 -10.03 -16.77 6.67
C GLU A 88 -10.30 -15.31 6.32
N ILE A 89 -11.52 -15.04 5.82
CA ILE A 89 -11.96 -13.69 5.42
C ILE A 89 -13.07 -13.26 6.37
N ASN A 90 -12.93 -12.06 6.95
CA ASN A 90 -13.98 -11.42 7.72
C ASN A 90 -14.43 -10.13 6.98
N GLU A 91 -15.60 -10.20 6.36
CA GLU A 91 -16.19 -9.09 5.60
C GLU A 91 -16.58 -7.90 6.50
N GLY A 92 -16.99 -8.15 7.74
CA GLY A 92 -17.37 -7.09 8.70
C GLY A 92 -16.17 -6.27 9.14
N GLU A 93 -15.06 -6.94 9.40
CA GLU A 93 -13.80 -6.34 9.83
C GLU A 93 -12.89 -5.89 8.67
N LEU A 94 -13.27 -6.20 7.43
CA LEU A 94 -12.43 -6.03 6.24
C LEU A 94 -11.03 -6.63 6.44
N SER A 95 -10.98 -7.86 6.94
CA SER A 95 -9.73 -8.52 7.31
C SER A 95 -9.57 -9.90 6.71
N VAL A 96 -8.31 -10.28 6.51
CA VAL A 96 -7.88 -11.61 6.05
C VAL A 96 -6.85 -12.15 7.02
N ARG A 97 -7.10 -13.34 7.58
CA ARG A 97 -6.16 -14.06 8.45
C ARG A 97 -5.50 -15.19 7.68
N PHE A 98 -4.20 -15.30 7.77
CA PHE A 98 -3.40 -16.41 7.24
C PHE A 98 -3.26 -17.50 8.30
N LYS A 99 -3.72 -18.73 8.00
CA LYS A 99 -3.82 -19.81 9.00
C LYS A 99 -2.47 -20.37 9.44
N HIS A 100 -1.46 -20.31 8.56
CA HIS A 100 -0.16 -20.93 8.83
C HIS A 100 0.70 -20.17 9.86
N ASN A 101 0.52 -18.84 9.98
CA ASN A 101 1.29 -17.99 10.90
C ASN A 101 0.42 -17.01 11.69
N GLY A 102 -0.91 -17.06 11.51
CA GLY A 102 -1.85 -16.17 12.18
C GLY A 102 -1.80 -14.71 11.75
N ALA A 103 -0.98 -14.36 10.76
CA ALA A 103 -0.87 -12.98 10.28
C ALA A 103 -2.21 -12.45 9.75
N ILE A 104 -2.45 -11.16 9.93
CA ILE A 104 -3.70 -10.50 9.54
C ILE A 104 -3.37 -9.31 8.63
N ILE A 105 -4.11 -9.21 7.52
CA ILE A 105 -4.22 -7.96 6.75
C ILE A 105 -5.58 -7.37 7.06
N ARG A 106 -5.64 -6.08 7.46
CA ARG A 106 -6.89 -5.37 7.75
C ARG A 106 -6.90 -3.99 7.11
N LEU A 107 -8.08 -3.54 6.65
CA LEU A 107 -8.25 -2.25 5.99
C LEU A 107 -8.90 -1.24 6.95
N PHE A 108 -8.41 0.01 6.86
CA PHE A 108 -8.87 1.13 7.67
C PHE A 108 -9.11 2.38 6.83
N GLY A 109 -9.91 3.30 7.36
CA GLY A 109 -10.02 4.66 6.87
C GLY A 109 -9.23 5.64 7.73
N GLY A 110 -8.51 6.56 7.11
CA GLY A 110 -7.83 7.66 7.78
C GLY A 110 -8.78 8.71 8.36
N ASP A 111 -10.06 8.63 8.03
CA ASP A 111 -11.13 9.40 8.61
C ASP A 111 -11.51 8.98 10.05
N ASN A 112 -11.10 7.77 10.47
CA ASN A 112 -11.24 7.29 11.85
C ASN A 112 -9.87 6.78 12.36
N PRO A 113 -8.93 7.67 12.69
CA PRO A 113 -7.59 7.31 13.10
C PRO A 113 -7.55 6.58 14.45
N ASP A 114 -8.53 6.81 15.32
CA ASP A 114 -8.61 6.14 16.63
C ASP A 114 -8.79 4.63 16.54
N ALA A 115 -9.34 4.13 15.42
CA ALA A 115 -9.42 2.69 15.18
C ALA A 115 -8.05 1.99 15.06
N LEU A 116 -6.97 2.75 14.85
CA LEU A 116 -5.59 2.26 14.79
C LEU A 116 -4.82 2.46 16.10
N ARG A 117 -5.35 3.25 17.04
CA ARG A 117 -4.66 3.51 18.32
C ARG A 117 -4.46 2.23 19.15
N GLY A 118 -3.27 2.09 19.72
CA GLY A 118 -2.90 0.94 20.53
C GLY A 118 -2.62 -0.34 19.75
N MET A 119 -2.72 -0.32 18.43
CA MET A 119 -2.30 -1.45 17.61
C MET A 119 -0.77 -1.55 17.54
N ARG A 120 -0.26 -2.77 17.40
CA ARG A 120 1.15 -3.04 17.10
C ARG A 120 1.23 -3.50 15.64
N LEU A 121 1.92 -2.76 14.81
CA LEU A 121 1.95 -2.98 13.37
C LEU A 121 3.30 -3.52 12.90
N ASP A 122 3.25 -4.53 12.04
CA ASP A 122 4.42 -5.04 11.33
C ASP A 122 4.56 -4.41 9.94
N GLY A 123 3.47 -3.92 9.39
CA GLY A 123 3.50 -3.18 8.12
C GLY A 123 2.26 -2.33 7.91
N CYS A 124 2.45 -1.19 7.26
CA CYS A 124 1.38 -0.27 6.93
C CYS A 124 1.53 0.24 5.50
N VAL A 125 0.46 0.14 4.73
CA VAL A 125 0.32 0.90 3.47
C VAL A 125 -0.59 2.08 3.74
N ILE A 126 -0.17 3.29 3.36
CA ILE A 126 -1.01 4.49 3.34
C ILE A 126 -1.20 4.90 1.89
N ASP A 127 -2.43 4.78 1.41
CA ASP A 127 -2.81 5.15 0.03
C ASP A 127 -3.38 6.57 -0.02
N GLU A 128 -3.18 7.24 -1.15
CA GLU A 128 -3.57 8.63 -1.40
C GLU A 128 -3.12 9.58 -0.27
N VAL A 129 -1.84 9.46 0.12
CA VAL A 129 -1.22 10.18 1.25
C VAL A 129 -1.45 11.68 1.23
N ALA A 130 -1.53 12.29 0.04
CA ALA A 130 -1.83 13.72 -0.11
C ALA A 130 -3.18 14.15 0.51
N GLN A 131 -4.09 13.20 0.79
CA GLN A 131 -5.39 13.44 1.42
C GLN A 131 -5.43 13.00 2.89
N ILE A 132 -4.31 12.53 3.42
CA ILE A 132 -4.19 12.06 4.81
C ILE A 132 -3.72 13.22 5.70
N LYS A 133 -4.27 13.31 6.90
CA LYS A 133 -3.81 14.27 7.92
C LYS A 133 -2.48 13.82 8.51
N ASN A 134 -1.61 14.78 8.81
CA ASN A 134 -0.26 14.51 9.34
C ASN A 134 -0.31 13.68 10.63
N GLU A 135 -1.27 13.95 11.51
CA GLU A 135 -1.43 13.29 12.81
C GLU A 135 -1.68 11.78 12.69
N LEU A 136 -2.28 11.32 11.57
CA LEU A 136 -2.43 9.88 11.36
C LEU A 136 -1.05 9.20 11.28
N TRP A 137 -0.11 9.82 10.60
CA TRP A 137 1.24 9.28 10.50
C TRP A 137 2.04 9.50 11.79
N SER A 138 2.19 10.75 12.22
CA SER A 138 3.08 11.13 13.32
C SER A 138 2.65 10.54 14.66
N ASP A 139 1.35 10.57 14.97
CA ASP A 139 0.85 10.31 16.31
C ASP A 139 0.30 8.88 16.47
N ILE A 140 0.04 8.18 15.36
CA ILE A 140 -0.65 6.89 15.41
C ILE A 140 0.15 5.79 14.70
N VAL A 141 0.37 5.92 13.38
CA VAL A 141 0.98 4.82 12.60
C VAL A 141 2.46 4.66 12.90
N GLN A 142 3.22 5.75 12.94
CA GLN A 142 4.66 5.70 13.21
C GLN A 142 4.97 5.09 14.58
N PRO A 143 4.32 5.50 15.70
CA PRO A 143 4.46 4.83 16.99
C PRO A 143 4.06 3.35 16.96
N ALA A 144 2.95 3.02 16.29
CA ALA A 144 2.46 1.64 16.19
C ALA A 144 3.43 0.68 15.46
N LEU A 145 4.29 1.21 14.56
CA LEU A 145 5.33 0.45 13.86
C LEU A 145 6.63 0.33 14.68
N SER A 146 6.83 1.16 15.70
CA SER A 146 8.11 1.28 16.40
C SER A 146 8.47 0.03 17.19
N ASP A 147 7.53 -0.53 17.94
CA ASP A 147 7.72 -1.70 18.82
C ASP A 147 8.21 -2.94 18.05
N ARG A 148 7.78 -3.09 16.82
CA ARG A 148 8.00 -4.30 16.04
C ARG A 148 8.95 -4.07 14.86
N LEU A 149 9.60 -2.91 14.77
CA LEU A 149 10.41 -2.48 13.65
C LEU A 149 9.65 -2.63 12.32
N GLY A 150 8.37 -2.28 12.35
CA GLY A 150 7.47 -2.38 11.22
C GLY A 150 7.88 -1.45 10.08
N TRP A 151 7.38 -1.74 8.88
CA TRP A 151 7.62 -0.96 7.67
C TRP A 151 6.41 -0.14 7.25
N SER A 152 6.62 0.92 6.46
CA SER A 152 5.52 1.63 5.83
C SER A 152 5.79 1.91 4.35
N LEU A 153 4.72 1.79 3.55
CA LEU A 153 4.69 2.16 2.15
C LEU A 153 3.65 3.26 1.93
N PHE A 154 4.13 4.41 1.51
CA PHE A 154 3.32 5.58 1.18
C PHE A 154 3.14 5.66 -0.32
N ILE A 155 1.92 5.64 -0.80
CA ILE A 155 1.59 5.75 -2.22
C ILE A 155 0.54 6.83 -2.44
N GLY A 156 0.59 7.47 -3.58
CA GLY A 156 -0.40 8.49 -3.94
C GLY A 156 -0.06 9.21 -5.23
N THR A 157 -1.00 10.07 -5.62
CA THR A 157 -0.77 11.04 -6.69
C THR A 157 -0.36 12.37 -6.05
N PRO A 158 0.74 13.00 -6.45
CA PRO A 158 1.16 14.30 -5.90
C PRO A 158 0.08 15.36 -6.05
N GLN A 159 -0.17 16.14 -4.98
CA GLN A 159 -1.16 17.22 -4.93
C GLN A 159 -0.64 18.36 -4.06
N GLY A 160 0.20 19.23 -4.60
CA GLY A 160 0.70 20.39 -3.87
C GLY A 160 1.62 20.04 -2.68
N ILE A 161 1.72 20.98 -1.71
CA ILE A 161 2.55 20.83 -0.50
C ILE A 161 1.69 20.27 0.63
N ASN A 162 2.06 19.09 1.13
CA ASN A 162 1.34 18.35 2.18
C ASN A 162 2.22 17.22 2.72
N LEU A 163 1.69 16.39 3.62
CA LEU A 163 2.38 15.23 4.18
C LEU A 163 3.11 14.38 3.11
N PHE A 164 2.48 14.17 1.95
CA PHE A 164 3.09 13.33 0.91
C PHE A 164 4.36 13.94 0.33
N SER A 165 4.38 15.26 0.08
CA SER A 165 5.57 15.96 -0.39
C SER A 165 6.67 15.98 0.69
N GLU A 166 6.31 16.20 1.96
CA GLU A 166 7.24 16.18 3.08
C GLU A 166 7.93 14.82 3.20
N LEU A 167 7.15 13.74 3.21
CA LEU A 167 7.68 12.37 3.27
C LEU A 167 8.51 12.00 2.04
N TYR A 168 8.15 12.51 0.85
CA TYR A 168 8.90 12.24 -0.37
C TYR A 168 10.29 12.89 -0.33
N TYR A 169 10.40 14.16 0.07
CA TYR A 169 11.69 14.83 0.22
C TYR A 169 12.52 14.22 1.34
N LYS A 170 11.91 13.91 2.48
CA LYS A 170 12.57 13.16 3.54
C LYS A 170 13.16 11.84 3.04
N ALA A 171 12.40 11.09 2.22
CA ALA A 171 12.82 9.80 1.70
C ALA A 171 13.97 9.87 0.66
N ILE A 172 14.27 11.05 0.12
CA ILE A 172 15.45 11.29 -0.72
C ILE A 172 16.70 11.49 0.11
N GLU A 173 16.57 12.02 1.33
CA GLU A 173 17.69 12.51 2.14
C GLU A 173 18.08 11.54 3.27
N GLU A 174 17.14 10.73 3.78
CA GLU A 174 17.37 9.90 4.97
C GLU A 174 17.66 8.43 4.65
N ASP A 175 18.63 7.86 5.34
CA ASP A 175 18.94 6.43 5.31
C ASP A 175 17.77 5.60 5.84
N GLY A 176 17.55 4.42 5.26
CA GLY A 176 16.41 3.54 5.61
C GLY A 176 15.09 3.94 4.96
N TRP A 177 15.12 5.01 4.14
CA TRP A 177 14.01 5.45 3.31
C TRP A 177 14.29 5.19 1.82
N ALA A 178 13.23 5.05 1.03
CA ALA A 178 13.31 4.99 -0.42
C ALA A 178 12.25 5.89 -1.05
N ALA A 179 12.63 6.65 -2.04
CA ALA A 179 11.72 7.45 -2.85
C ALA A 179 11.73 6.98 -4.31
N ALA A 180 10.56 6.97 -4.94
CA ALA A 180 10.44 6.78 -6.37
C ALA A 180 9.30 7.64 -6.94
N ARG A 181 9.50 8.11 -8.16
CA ARG A 181 8.49 8.86 -8.91
C ARG A 181 8.34 8.25 -10.29
N TYR A 182 7.10 7.93 -10.66
CA TYR A 182 6.77 7.44 -11.98
C TYR A 182 5.61 8.25 -12.56
N THR A 183 5.84 8.81 -13.72
CA THR A 183 4.86 9.55 -14.52
C THR A 183 4.12 8.60 -15.45
N VAL A 184 3.15 9.12 -16.18
CA VAL A 184 2.43 8.36 -17.21
C VAL A 184 3.35 7.85 -18.32
N PHE A 185 4.51 8.48 -18.49
CA PHE A 185 5.50 8.12 -19.53
C PHE A 185 6.41 6.96 -19.09
N ASP A 186 6.46 6.66 -17.79
CA ASP A 186 7.36 5.67 -17.21
C ASP A 186 6.69 4.31 -16.96
N THR A 187 5.35 4.22 -17.12
CA THR A 187 4.61 3.09 -16.56
C THR A 187 3.91 2.17 -17.55
N ASP A 188 3.85 2.50 -18.84
CA ASP A 188 3.11 1.77 -19.89
C ASP A 188 1.66 1.38 -19.47
N SER A 189 1.08 2.15 -18.54
CA SER A 189 -0.21 1.84 -17.92
C SER A 189 -1.40 2.30 -18.74
N LEU A 190 -1.18 3.25 -19.64
CA LEU A 190 -2.20 3.82 -20.50
C LEU A 190 -1.92 3.48 -21.97
N HIS A 191 -2.99 3.37 -22.73
CA HIS A 191 -2.87 3.16 -24.17
C HIS A 191 -2.11 4.34 -24.82
N PRO A 192 -1.18 4.15 -25.79
CA PRO A 192 -0.37 5.20 -26.39
C PRO A 192 -1.17 6.39 -26.94
N LYS A 193 -2.34 6.14 -27.52
CA LYS A 193 -3.26 7.20 -27.98
C LYS A 193 -3.72 8.12 -26.86
N GLU A 194 -3.98 7.57 -25.67
CA GLU A 194 -4.40 8.35 -24.50
C GLU A 194 -3.22 9.18 -23.95
N VAL A 195 -2.03 8.62 -23.94
CA VAL A 195 -0.80 9.35 -23.56
C VAL A 195 -0.59 10.55 -24.49
N THR A 196 -0.77 10.35 -25.81
CA THR A 196 -0.64 11.44 -26.80
C THR A 196 -1.71 12.52 -26.58
N ARG A 197 -2.96 12.13 -26.26
CA ARG A 197 -4.03 13.07 -25.94
C ARG A 197 -3.69 13.90 -24.71
N LEU A 198 -3.27 13.25 -23.62
CA LEU A 198 -2.89 13.91 -22.37
C LEU A 198 -1.71 14.90 -22.56
N LYS A 199 -0.72 14.55 -23.40
CA LYS A 199 0.38 15.47 -23.71
C LYS A 199 -0.13 16.78 -24.32
N ARG A 200 -1.06 16.68 -25.29
CA ARG A 200 -1.65 17.85 -25.94
C ARG A 200 -2.43 18.71 -24.94
N ASP A 201 -3.29 18.06 -24.12
CA ASP A 201 -4.17 18.75 -23.16
C ASP A 201 -3.40 19.39 -21.97
N MET A 202 -2.14 18.99 -21.72
CA MET A 202 -1.27 19.55 -20.69
C MET A 202 -0.31 20.62 -21.21
N SER A 203 -0.22 20.83 -22.50
CA SER A 203 0.65 21.84 -23.13
C SER A 203 -0.10 23.16 -23.45
N GLU A 204 -1.37 23.26 -23.12
CA GLU A 204 -2.18 24.46 -23.09
C GLU A 204 -2.31 24.99 -21.64
#